data_419fc09c4a388d6743408ddfa12bcd60
#
_entry.id   419fc09c4a388d6743408ddfa12bcd60
#
_cell.length_a   1.000
_cell.length_b   1.000
_cell.length_c   1.000
_cell.angle_alpha   90.00
_cell.angle_beta   90.00
_cell.angle_gamma   90.00
#
_symmetry.space_group_name_H-M   'P 1'
#
loop_
_entity.id
_entity.type
_entity.pdbx_description
1 polymer ?
#
loop_
_entity_poly.entity_id
_entity_poly.type
_entity_poly.pdbx_seq_one_letter_code
_entity_poly.pdbx_strand_id
1 'polypeptide(L)'
;MRAVEMRAVEMRAVEMRSMLSRHHRWLVGLVMAALVANVSTVASAQPFKMTTPIAPGVATPDRLDTSIGTLNLVDGFPKPDTVEKIYDNLDRSRALQAYLLAIPIVNQAGMRESLRRFGPVNTTNVIWESLVDPKTVELTANDNTIYSFIWVDTRKGPLVVEVPPKVLGGINDFWYRWVADIGITGADKGAGGKYLFLPPGY
;
A
#
# COMPACT_ATOMS: atom_id res chain seq x y z
N MET A 1 80.25 -3.94 -48.24
CA MET A 1 79.03 -4.43 -48.97
C MET A 1 77.91 -4.86 -48.01
N ARG A 2 78.08 -5.48 -46.87
CA ARG A 2 76.96 -5.97 -45.96
C ARG A 2 76.18 -4.86 -45.28
N ALA A 3 76.68 -3.67 -45.03
CA ALA A 3 75.93 -2.61 -44.30
C ALA A 3 74.90 -1.87 -45.20
N VAL A 4 75.07 -1.86 -46.53
CA VAL A 4 74.14 -1.21 -47.46
C VAL A 4 72.93 -2.06 -47.76
N GLU A 5 73.11 -3.38 -47.79
CA GLU A 5 71.96 -4.33 -47.98
C GLU A 5 71.03 -4.38 -46.76
N MET A 6 71.56 -4.32 -45.53
CA MET A 6 70.75 -4.28 -44.32
C MET A 6 69.87 -3.04 -44.24
N ARG A 7 70.36 -1.86 -44.63
CA ARG A 7 69.52 -0.64 -44.64
C ARG A 7 68.43 -0.66 -45.69
N ALA A 8 68.64 -1.29 -46.82
CA ALA A 8 67.59 -1.46 -47.88
C ALA A 8 66.49 -2.38 -47.46
N VAL A 9 66.78 -3.44 -46.70
CA VAL A 9 65.77 -4.36 -46.15
C VAL A 9 64.95 -3.70 -45.06
N GLU A 10 65.59 -2.92 -44.14
CA GLU A 10 64.86 -2.18 -43.10
C GLU A 10 63.94 -1.10 -43.69
N MET A 11 64.36 -0.35 -44.71
CA MET A 11 63.52 0.66 -45.33
C MET A 11 62.29 0.02 -46.03
N ARG A 12 62.47 -1.09 -46.72
CA ARG A 12 61.29 -1.82 -47.32
C ARG A 12 60.34 -2.37 -46.31
N ALA A 13 60.80 -2.83 -45.12
CA ALA A 13 59.98 -3.28 -44.06
C ALA A 13 59.13 -2.17 -43.40
N VAL A 14 59.72 -0.96 -43.28
CA VAL A 14 59.01 0.23 -42.77
C VAL A 14 57.98 0.74 -43.74
N GLU A 15 58.28 0.79 -45.06
CA GLU A 15 57.27 1.16 -46.05
C GLU A 15 56.11 0.17 -46.17
N MET A 16 56.39 -1.13 -46.09
CA MET A 16 55.36 -2.15 -46.10
C MET A 16 54.47 -2.09 -44.89
N ARG A 17 55.01 -1.78 -43.68
CA ARG A 17 54.21 -1.56 -42.48
C ARG A 17 53.34 -0.29 -42.58
N SER A 18 53.86 0.77 -43.20
CA SER A 18 53.09 2.01 -43.36
C SER A 18 51.95 1.85 -44.38
N MET A 19 52.14 1.09 -45.43
CA MET A 19 51.08 0.76 -46.43
C MET A 19 50.00 -0.15 -45.80
N LEU A 20 50.37 -1.19 -45.06
CA LEU A 20 49.41 -2.05 -44.38
C LEU A 20 48.57 -1.27 -43.33
N SER A 21 49.18 -0.32 -42.61
CA SER A 21 48.45 0.51 -41.62
C SER A 21 47.45 1.46 -42.30
N ARG A 22 47.80 2.00 -43.48
CA ARG A 22 46.90 2.86 -44.26
C ARG A 22 45.69 2.09 -44.78
N HIS A 23 45.86 0.87 -45.32
CA HIS A 23 44.77 0.05 -45.80
C HIS A 23 43.85 -0.40 -44.67
N HIS A 24 44.37 -0.73 -43.50
CA HIS A 24 43.57 -1.05 -42.32
C HIS A 24 42.69 0.11 -41.84
N ARG A 25 43.21 1.32 -41.88
CA ARG A 25 42.47 2.54 -41.51
C ARG A 25 41.34 2.84 -42.49
N TRP A 26 41.52 2.59 -43.79
CA TRP A 26 40.48 2.75 -44.80
C TRP A 26 39.40 1.66 -44.69
N LEU A 27 39.77 0.42 -44.40
CA LEU A 27 38.84 -0.68 -44.18
C LEU A 27 38.03 -0.47 -42.92
N VAL A 28 38.61 -0.04 -41.84
CA VAL A 28 37.88 0.28 -40.60
C VAL A 28 36.94 1.47 -40.80
N GLY A 29 37.38 2.50 -41.56
CA GLY A 29 36.52 3.63 -41.92
C GLY A 29 35.32 3.24 -42.77
N LEU A 30 35.50 2.35 -43.74
CA LEU A 30 34.40 1.81 -44.60
C LEU A 30 33.44 0.93 -43.83
N VAL A 31 33.92 0.10 -42.91
CA VAL A 31 33.06 -0.75 -42.06
C VAL A 31 32.26 0.11 -41.06
N MET A 32 32.87 1.15 -40.50
CA MET A 32 32.16 2.09 -39.59
C MET A 32 31.14 2.92 -40.39
N ALA A 33 31.44 3.35 -41.62
CA ALA A 33 30.47 4.05 -42.47
C ALA A 33 29.29 3.15 -42.87
N ALA A 34 29.55 1.87 -43.14
CA ALA A 34 28.50 0.89 -43.43
C ALA A 34 27.61 0.54 -42.23
N LEU A 35 28.22 0.54 -40.99
CA LEU A 35 27.48 0.37 -39.74
C LEU A 35 26.58 1.57 -39.45
N VAL A 36 27.07 2.79 -39.69
CA VAL A 36 26.26 4.01 -39.45
C VAL A 36 25.16 4.15 -40.48
N ALA A 37 25.34 3.70 -41.74
CA ALA A 37 24.31 3.73 -42.77
C ALA A 37 23.13 2.74 -42.48
N ASN A 38 23.38 1.67 -41.72
CA ASN A 38 22.32 0.72 -41.35
C ASN A 38 21.49 1.14 -40.10
N VAL A 39 21.90 2.19 -39.37
CA VAL A 39 21.12 2.68 -38.22
C VAL A 39 20.04 3.70 -38.64
N SER A 40 20.00 4.13 -39.87
CA SER A 40 19.11 5.20 -40.32
C SER A 40 17.77 4.73 -40.91
N THR A 41 17.44 3.45 -40.86
CA THR A 41 16.04 3.03 -41.06
C THR A 41 15.35 3.01 -39.71
N VAL A 42 15.14 4.19 -39.11
CA VAL A 42 13.99 4.36 -38.21
C VAL A 42 12.78 4.04 -39.13
N ALA A 43 12.28 2.83 -38.99
CA ALA A 43 10.99 2.50 -39.53
C ALA A 43 10.03 3.52 -38.99
N SER A 44 9.65 4.49 -39.81
CA SER A 44 8.56 5.40 -39.49
C SER A 44 7.35 4.49 -39.37
N ALA A 45 7.02 4.12 -38.12
CA ALA A 45 5.80 3.40 -37.85
C ALA A 45 4.69 4.29 -38.39
N GLN A 46 4.14 3.92 -39.56
CA GLN A 46 2.95 4.61 -40.06
C GLN A 46 1.90 4.50 -38.96
N PRO A 47 1.29 5.63 -38.57
CA PRO A 47 0.23 5.58 -37.56
C PRO A 47 -0.82 4.57 -38.08
N PHE A 48 -1.05 3.55 -37.24
CA PHE A 48 -2.03 2.50 -37.59
C PHE A 48 -3.39 3.19 -37.69
N LYS A 49 -3.89 3.28 -38.94
CA LYS A 49 -5.19 3.89 -39.15
C LYS A 49 -6.27 2.83 -38.88
N MET A 50 -6.97 2.99 -37.79
CA MET A 50 -8.15 2.18 -37.52
C MET A 50 -9.15 2.35 -38.65
N THR A 51 -9.45 1.28 -39.39
CA THR A 51 -10.38 1.27 -40.53
C THR A 51 -11.75 0.72 -40.14
N THR A 52 -11.86 0.08 -38.99
CA THR A 52 -13.13 -0.48 -38.51
C THR A 52 -13.88 0.60 -37.68
N PRO A 53 -15.10 0.94 -38.07
CA PRO A 53 -15.91 1.88 -37.29
C PRO A 53 -16.21 1.29 -35.91
N ILE A 54 -15.98 2.09 -34.85
CA ILE A 54 -16.36 1.72 -33.50
C ILE A 54 -17.87 1.93 -33.34
N ALA A 55 -18.58 0.92 -32.86
CA ALA A 55 -20.03 1.02 -32.67
C ALA A 55 -20.36 2.11 -31.62
N PRO A 56 -21.46 2.88 -31.82
CA PRO A 56 -21.93 3.84 -30.82
C PRO A 56 -22.12 3.17 -29.44
N GLY A 57 -21.59 3.80 -28.38
CA GLY A 57 -21.65 3.27 -27.01
C GLY A 57 -20.49 2.36 -26.58
N VAL A 58 -19.60 1.99 -27.51
CA VAL A 58 -18.35 1.25 -27.20
C VAL A 58 -17.19 2.21 -27.01
N ALA A 59 -17.17 3.32 -27.74
CA ALA A 59 -16.14 4.36 -27.55
C ALA A 59 -16.39 5.15 -26.29
N THR A 60 -15.34 5.39 -25.50
CA THR A 60 -15.40 6.32 -24.37
C THR A 60 -15.60 7.74 -24.92
N PRO A 61 -16.62 8.48 -24.46
CA PRO A 61 -16.84 9.86 -24.91
C PRO A 61 -15.72 10.78 -24.43
N ASP A 62 -15.41 11.80 -25.22
CA ASP A 62 -14.36 12.80 -24.89
C ASP A 62 -14.73 13.67 -23.70
N ARG A 63 -16.02 13.71 -23.32
CA ARG A 63 -16.55 14.47 -22.20
C ARG A 63 -17.54 13.63 -21.40
N LEU A 64 -17.31 13.59 -20.09
CA LEU A 64 -18.20 12.95 -19.12
C LEU A 64 -18.58 13.96 -18.04
N ASP A 65 -19.86 14.21 -17.84
CA ASP A 65 -20.36 15.02 -16.74
C ASP A 65 -20.69 14.08 -15.56
N THR A 66 -20.00 14.29 -14.42
CA THR A 66 -20.05 13.43 -13.25
C THR A 66 -20.33 14.21 -11.98
N SER A 67 -20.56 13.53 -10.87
CA SER A 67 -20.72 14.17 -9.55
C SER A 67 -19.48 14.92 -9.06
N ILE A 68 -18.31 14.62 -9.61
CA ILE A 68 -17.05 15.36 -9.31
C ILE A 68 -16.74 16.44 -10.35
N GLY A 69 -17.68 16.73 -11.25
CA GLY A 69 -17.57 17.68 -12.33
C GLY A 69 -17.31 17.03 -13.69
N THR A 70 -17.03 17.87 -14.67
CA THR A 70 -16.74 17.43 -16.03
C THR A 70 -15.36 16.80 -16.11
N LEU A 71 -15.28 15.61 -16.69
CA LEU A 71 -14.06 14.90 -17.04
C LEU A 71 -13.85 15.01 -18.56
N ASN A 72 -12.67 15.43 -18.97
CA ASN A 72 -12.29 15.59 -20.37
C ASN A 72 -11.27 14.51 -20.76
N LEU A 73 -11.53 13.81 -21.86
CA LEU A 73 -10.68 12.75 -22.38
C LEU A 73 -10.26 13.05 -23.84
N VAL A 74 -9.30 12.35 -24.34
CA VAL A 74 -8.90 12.31 -25.75
C VAL A 74 -8.63 10.86 -26.08
N ASP A 75 -9.36 10.31 -27.04
CA ASP A 75 -9.24 8.90 -27.44
C ASP A 75 -9.34 7.91 -26.25
N GLY A 76 -10.18 8.22 -25.26
CA GLY A 76 -10.36 7.42 -24.05
C GLY A 76 -9.32 7.68 -22.93
N PHE A 77 -8.32 8.51 -23.14
CA PHE A 77 -7.32 8.88 -22.16
C PHE A 77 -7.68 10.21 -21.47
N PRO A 78 -7.59 10.29 -20.13
CA PRO A 78 -7.92 11.52 -19.42
C PRO A 78 -6.88 12.61 -19.68
N LYS A 79 -7.36 13.84 -19.82
CA LYS A 79 -6.50 15.03 -19.86
C LYS A 79 -5.87 15.30 -18.49
N PRO A 80 -4.74 16.06 -18.40
CA PRO A 80 -4.06 16.32 -17.12
C PRO A 80 -4.96 16.89 -16.03
N ASP A 81 -5.83 17.86 -16.37
CA ASP A 81 -6.82 18.43 -15.44
C ASP A 81 -7.84 17.40 -14.94
N THR A 82 -8.19 16.45 -15.77
CA THR A 82 -9.07 15.33 -15.42
C THR A 82 -8.36 14.34 -14.51
N VAL A 83 -7.09 14.04 -14.78
CA VAL A 83 -6.26 13.17 -13.93
C VAL A 83 -6.16 13.76 -12.53
N GLU A 84 -5.81 15.03 -12.38
CA GLU A 84 -5.73 15.74 -11.11
C GLU A 84 -7.06 15.65 -10.35
N LYS A 85 -8.17 15.99 -11.00
CA LYS A 85 -9.51 15.93 -10.41
C LYS A 85 -9.89 14.52 -9.91
N ILE A 86 -9.53 13.49 -10.66
CA ILE A 86 -9.81 12.09 -10.28
C ILE A 86 -8.97 11.70 -9.06
N TYR A 87 -7.68 12.04 -9.02
CA TYR A 87 -6.82 11.75 -7.88
C TYR A 87 -7.23 12.52 -6.63
N ASP A 88 -7.58 13.80 -6.73
CA ASP A 88 -8.12 14.58 -5.62
C ASP A 88 -9.39 13.96 -5.04
N ASN A 89 -10.30 13.51 -5.91
CA ASN A 89 -11.50 12.82 -5.46
C ASN A 89 -11.18 11.47 -4.80
N LEU A 90 -10.21 10.71 -5.34
CA LEU A 90 -9.76 9.45 -4.76
C LEU A 90 -9.16 9.68 -3.36
N ASP A 91 -8.31 10.68 -3.19
CA ASP A 91 -7.68 11.00 -1.91
C ASP A 91 -8.71 11.49 -0.88
N ARG A 92 -9.66 12.31 -1.31
CA ARG A 92 -10.80 12.71 -0.46
C ARG A 92 -11.64 11.51 -0.02
N SER A 93 -11.91 10.57 -0.93
CA SER A 93 -12.68 9.37 -0.63
C SER A 93 -11.95 8.45 0.35
N ARG A 94 -10.63 8.30 0.17
CA ARG A 94 -9.76 7.56 1.08
C ARG A 94 -9.67 8.21 2.46
N ALA A 95 -9.56 9.53 2.51
CA ALA A 95 -9.56 10.27 3.77
C ALA A 95 -10.87 10.10 4.54
N LEU A 96 -12.01 10.18 3.84
CA LEU A 96 -13.32 9.90 4.44
C LEU A 96 -13.42 8.46 4.96
N GLN A 97 -12.97 7.48 4.17
CA GLN A 97 -12.93 6.09 4.59
C GLN A 97 -12.04 5.89 5.83
N ALA A 98 -10.86 6.46 5.84
CA ALA A 98 -9.95 6.41 6.99
C ALA A 98 -10.56 7.04 8.24
N TYR A 99 -11.24 8.18 8.10
CA TYR A 99 -11.98 8.82 9.18
C TYR A 99 -13.05 7.89 9.78
N LEU A 100 -13.90 7.31 8.93
CA LEU A 100 -14.96 6.41 9.39
C LEU A 100 -14.41 5.15 10.07
N LEU A 101 -13.33 4.57 9.52
CA LEU A 101 -12.66 3.42 10.11
C LEU A 101 -11.95 3.74 11.43
N ALA A 102 -11.55 5.01 11.64
CA ALA A 102 -10.89 5.44 12.86
C ALA A 102 -11.86 5.76 14.02
N ILE A 103 -13.15 5.93 13.76
CA ILE A 103 -14.15 6.24 14.80
C ILE A 103 -14.09 5.24 15.97
N PRO A 104 -14.09 3.92 15.76
CA PRO A 104 -14.05 2.95 16.85
C PRO A 104 -12.78 3.09 17.70
N ILE A 105 -11.60 3.22 17.08
CA ILE A 105 -10.33 3.32 17.83
C ILE A 105 -10.25 4.62 18.65
N VAL A 106 -10.76 5.73 18.11
CA VAL A 106 -10.79 7.00 18.84
C VAL A 106 -11.73 6.90 20.06
N ASN A 107 -12.89 6.27 19.86
CA ASN A 107 -13.82 6.03 20.96
C ASN A 107 -13.21 5.11 22.03
N GLN A 108 -12.61 3.99 21.64
CA GLN A 108 -11.95 3.06 22.57
C GLN A 108 -10.80 3.74 23.34
N ALA A 109 -10.03 4.60 22.68
CA ALA A 109 -9.01 5.39 23.37
C ALA A 109 -9.61 6.34 24.39
N GLY A 110 -10.70 7.01 24.06
CA GLY A 110 -11.44 7.89 24.98
C GLY A 110 -12.02 7.13 26.19
N MET A 111 -12.64 5.98 25.97
CA MET A 111 -13.14 5.11 27.03
C MET A 111 -12.00 4.65 27.94
N ARG A 112 -10.88 4.20 27.38
CA ARG A 112 -9.71 3.80 28.17
C ARG A 112 -9.21 4.93 29.05
N GLU A 113 -9.04 6.14 28.49
CA GLU A 113 -8.59 7.29 29.30
C GLU A 113 -9.61 7.67 30.40
N SER A 114 -10.90 7.53 30.12
CA SER A 114 -11.95 7.73 31.12
C SER A 114 -11.83 6.73 32.27
N LEU A 115 -11.62 5.44 31.98
CA LEU A 115 -11.55 4.38 32.99
C LEU A 115 -10.22 4.38 33.76
N ARG A 116 -9.12 4.89 33.19
CA ARG A 116 -7.83 5.00 33.84
C ARG A 116 -7.85 5.88 35.09
N ARG A 117 -8.86 6.72 35.27
CA ARG A 117 -9.06 7.50 36.50
C ARG A 117 -9.32 6.60 37.70
N PHE A 118 -9.84 5.38 37.51
CA PHE A 118 -10.13 4.44 38.58
C PHE A 118 -8.93 3.55 38.92
N GLY A 119 -7.94 3.46 38.03
CA GLY A 119 -6.72 2.71 38.24
C GLY A 119 -6.01 2.27 36.98
N PRO A 120 -4.87 1.59 37.11
CA PRO A 120 -4.09 1.16 35.94
C PRO A 120 -4.73 0.01 35.20
N VAL A 121 -4.42 -0.09 33.89
CA VAL A 121 -4.81 -1.24 33.03
C VAL A 121 -4.27 -2.56 33.60
N ASN A 122 -4.87 -3.67 33.23
CA ASN A 122 -4.56 -5.05 33.65
C ASN A 122 -4.90 -5.39 35.12
N THR A 123 -5.05 -4.40 36.00
CA THR A 123 -5.27 -4.62 37.43
C THR A 123 -6.53 -3.97 37.96
N THR A 124 -7.19 -3.14 37.13
CA THR A 124 -8.42 -2.45 37.52
C THR A 124 -9.58 -2.95 36.68
N ASN A 125 -10.57 -3.53 37.34
CA ASN A 125 -11.86 -3.86 36.76
C ASN A 125 -12.89 -2.85 37.29
N VAL A 126 -13.45 -2.05 36.40
CA VAL A 126 -14.49 -1.07 36.74
C VAL A 126 -15.84 -1.73 36.63
N ILE A 127 -16.61 -1.70 37.71
CA ILE A 127 -17.95 -2.29 37.81
C ILE A 127 -18.94 -1.19 38.05
N TRP A 128 -19.97 -1.09 37.23
CA TRP A 128 -21.13 -0.24 37.48
C TRP A 128 -22.12 -1.01 38.34
N GLU A 129 -22.37 -0.52 39.56
CA GLU A 129 -23.35 -1.12 40.45
C GLU A 129 -24.79 -0.63 40.20
N SER A 130 -24.92 0.31 39.27
CA SER A 130 -26.19 0.84 38.78
C SER A 130 -26.16 0.91 37.25
N LEU A 131 -27.33 1.07 36.63
CA LEU A 131 -27.42 1.27 35.20
C LEU A 131 -26.71 2.55 34.78
N VAL A 132 -26.06 2.53 33.61
CA VAL A 132 -25.37 3.69 33.05
C VAL A 132 -26.34 4.81 32.71
N ASP A 133 -25.91 6.05 32.87
CA ASP A 133 -26.66 7.25 32.49
C ASP A 133 -26.20 7.80 31.13
N PRO A 134 -26.96 8.75 30.54
CA PRO A 134 -26.59 9.36 29.25
C PRO A 134 -25.27 10.12 29.24
N LYS A 135 -24.67 10.40 30.39
CA LYS A 135 -23.36 11.06 30.51
C LYS A 135 -22.20 10.09 30.47
N THR A 136 -22.50 8.80 30.55
CA THR A 136 -21.48 7.75 30.41
C THR A 136 -20.98 7.69 28.98
N VAL A 137 -19.68 7.93 28.78
CA VAL A 137 -19.07 7.90 27.44
C VAL A 137 -18.66 6.48 27.12
N GLU A 138 -19.57 5.73 26.54
CA GLU A 138 -19.36 4.37 26.06
C GLU A 138 -19.96 4.18 24.68
N LEU A 139 -19.28 3.43 23.82
CA LEU A 139 -19.80 3.05 22.52
C LEU A 139 -20.75 1.86 22.70
N THR A 140 -21.97 1.99 22.19
CA THR A 140 -22.98 0.93 22.19
C THR A 140 -23.47 0.44 23.56
N ALA A 141 -23.22 1.18 24.63
CA ALA A 141 -23.77 0.87 25.94
C ALA A 141 -25.31 0.91 25.94
N ASN A 142 -25.91 0.14 26.80
CA ASN A 142 -27.35 0.18 27.06
C ASN A 142 -27.62 0.51 28.54
N ASP A 143 -28.85 0.89 28.83
CA ASP A 143 -29.30 1.33 30.16
C ASP A 143 -30.02 0.24 30.94
N ASN A 144 -29.97 -1.00 30.49
CA ASN A 144 -30.68 -2.12 31.10
C ASN A 144 -29.77 -3.30 31.52
N THR A 145 -28.45 -3.13 31.38
CA THR A 145 -27.45 -4.12 31.77
C THR A 145 -26.38 -3.49 32.64
N ILE A 146 -26.00 -4.17 33.72
CA ILE A 146 -24.86 -3.81 34.55
C ILE A 146 -23.58 -4.23 33.85
N TYR A 147 -22.64 -3.29 33.71
CA TYR A 147 -21.37 -3.51 33.03
C TYR A 147 -20.21 -3.68 33.99
N SER A 148 -19.24 -4.48 33.53
CA SER A 148 -17.91 -4.60 34.11
C SER A 148 -16.88 -4.48 33.00
N PHE A 149 -15.94 -3.56 33.12
CA PHE A 149 -14.92 -3.30 32.10
C PHE A 149 -13.51 -3.41 32.64
N ILE A 150 -12.66 -4.15 31.91
CA ILE A 150 -11.22 -4.22 32.15
C ILE A 150 -10.49 -3.97 30.84
N TRP A 151 -9.42 -3.17 30.89
CA TRP A 151 -8.51 -2.97 29.78
C TRP A 151 -7.32 -3.91 29.90
N VAL A 152 -7.14 -4.75 28.86
CA VAL A 152 -6.05 -5.73 28.77
C VAL A 152 -4.95 -5.18 27.88
N ASP A 153 -3.73 -5.08 28.42
CA ASP A 153 -2.54 -4.64 27.71
C ASP A 153 -1.46 -5.73 27.78
N THR A 154 -1.22 -6.41 26.67
CA THR A 154 -0.26 -7.52 26.57
C THR A 154 1.14 -7.09 26.14
N ARG A 155 1.44 -5.79 25.97
CA ARG A 155 2.75 -5.29 25.54
C ARG A 155 3.92 -5.70 26.46
N LYS A 156 3.64 -5.97 27.73
CA LYS A 156 4.64 -6.42 28.72
C LYS A 156 4.72 -7.95 28.87
N GLY A 157 3.92 -8.69 28.15
CA GLY A 157 3.86 -10.14 28.19
C GLY A 157 2.44 -10.70 28.31
N PRO A 158 2.31 -12.01 28.43
CA PRO A 158 1.03 -12.68 28.63
C PRO A 158 0.30 -12.23 29.88
N LEU A 159 -1.04 -12.26 29.82
CA LEU A 159 -1.92 -11.95 30.95
C LEU A 159 -2.98 -13.04 31.09
N VAL A 160 -3.27 -13.43 32.33
CA VAL A 160 -4.40 -14.30 32.63
C VAL A 160 -5.53 -13.46 33.21
N VAL A 161 -6.72 -13.57 32.62
CA VAL A 161 -7.96 -12.98 33.14
C VAL A 161 -8.81 -14.11 33.71
N GLU A 162 -9.16 -14.02 34.96
CA GLU A 162 -10.09 -14.95 35.63
C GLU A 162 -11.51 -14.39 35.53
N VAL A 163 -12.40 -15.18 34.95
CA VAL A 163 -13.80 -14.82 34.70
C VAL A 163 -14.67 -15.58 35.70
N PRO A 164 -15.52 -14.88 36.49
CA PRO A 164 -16.42 -15.54 37.42
C PRO A 164 -17.55 -16.28 36.68
N PRO A 165 -18.22 -17.24 37.36
CA PRO A 165 -19.35 -17.94 36.75
C PRO A 165 -20.56 -17.03 36.52
N LYS A 166 -21.40 -17.42 35.55
CA LYS A 166 -22.68 -16.79 35.21
C LYS A 166 -22.57 -15.39 34.63
N VAL A 167 -21.44 -15.00 34.10
CA VAL A 167 -21.30 -13.74 33.34
C VAL A 167 -21.58 -13.97 31.86
N LEU A 168 -21.96 -12.93 31.16
CA LEU A 168 -22.01 -12.84 29.71
C LEU A 168 -21.05 -11.72 29.30
N GLY A 169 -20.10 -12.01 28.44
CA GLY A 169 -19.14 -11.02 28.03
C GLY A 169 -18.43 -11.36 26.73
N GLY A 170 -17.70 -10.38 26.24
CA GLY A 170 -16.87 -10.49 25.05
C GLY A 170 -15.60 -9.69 25.17
N ILE A 171 -14.64 -10.08 24.39
CA ILE A 171 -13.34 -9.43 24.24
C ILE A 171 -13.31 -8.76 22.89
N ASN A 172 -13.05 -7.46 22.86
CA ASN A 172 -12.92 -6.68 21.66
C ASN A 172 -11.50 -6.13 21.54
N ASP A 173 -11.05 -5.92 20.30
CA ASP A 173 -9.84 -5.12 20.07
C ASP A 173 -10.18 -3.62 20.04
N PHE A 174 -9.17 -2.77 19.82
CA PHE A 174 -9.33 -1.32 19.78
C PHE A 174 -10.15 -0.81 18.58
N TRP A 175 -10.40 -1.66 17.56
CA TRP A 175 -11.33 -1.37 16.46
C TRP A 175 -12.74 -1.89 16.71
N TYR A 176 -13.03 -2.32 17.95
CA TYR A 176 -14.29 -2.93 18.33
C TYR A 176 -14.57 -4.25 17.59
N ARG A 177 -13.51 -4.90 17.06
CA ARG A 177 -13.68 -6.20 16.44
C ARG A 177 -13.74 -7.27 17.51
N TRP A 178 -14.66 -8.19 17.32
CA TRP A 178 -14.84 -9.30 18.23
C TRP A 178 -13.63 -10.25 18.19
N VAL A 179 -13.06 -10.53 19.36
CA VAL A 179 -11.89 -11.43 19.50
C VAL A 179 -12.35 -12.78 20.05
N ALA A 180 -13.13 -12.80 21.12
CA ALA A 180 -13.62 -14.02 21.74
C ALA A 180 -14.83 -13.74 22.66
N ASP A 181 -15.64 -14.76 22.85
CA ASP A 181 -16.65 -14.79 23.90
C ASP A 181 -16.06 -15.25 25.22
N ILE A 182 -16.60 -14.73 26.34
CA ILE A 182 -16.34 -15.19 27.70
C ILE A 182 -17.68 -15.40 28.42
N GLY A 183 -17.67 -16.27 29.44
CA GLY A 183 -18.87 -16.58 30.20
C GLY A 183 -19.85 -17.47 29.47
N ILE A 184 -21.14 -17.20 29.54
CA ILE A 184 -22.23 -18.08 29.06
C ILE A 184 -22.05 -18.49 27.60
N THR A 185 -21.61 -17.58 26.75
CA THR A 185 -21.34 -17.83 25.31
C THR A 185 -19.91 -18.25 25.03
N GLY A 186 -19.03 -18.14 26.02
CA GLY A 186 -17.60 -18.45 25.89
C GLY A 186 -17.28 -19.92 26.07
N ALA A 187 -15.98 -20.22 26.02
CA ALA A 187 -15.45 -21.57 26.16
C ALA A 187 -15.76 -22.20 27.53
N ASP A 188 -15.92 -21.39 28.59
CA ASP A 188 -16.27 -21.81 29.95
C ASP A 188 -17.79 -22.11 30.11
N LYS A 189 -18.63 -21.82 29.13
CA LYS A 189 -20.08 -22.07 29.13
C LYS A 189 -20.77 -21.56 30.39
N GLY A 190 -20.29 -20.43 30.93
CA GLY A 190 -20.80 -19.81 32.14
C GLY A 190 -20.39 -20.48 33.46
N ALA A 191 -19.46 -21.44 33.44
CA ALA A 191 -18.92 -22.04 34.64
C ALA A 191 -17.87 -21.17 35.33
N GLY A 192 -17.38 -20.16 34.64
CA GLY A 192 -16.20 -19.40 35.00
C GLY A 192 -14.91 -20.09 34.54
N GLY A 193 -13.86 -19.33 34.40
CA GLY A 193 -12.58 -19.89 33.89
C GLY A 193 -11.46 -18.89 33.82
N LYS A 194 -10.30 -19.38 33.40
CA LYS A 194 -9.10 -18.56 33.20
C LYS A 194 -8.78 -18.48 31.73
N TYR A 195 -8.71 -17.27 31.22
CA TYR A 195 -8.40 -16.96 29.83
C TYR A 195 -6.99 -16.40 29.74
N LEU A 196 -6.14 -17.05 28.93
CA LEU A 196 -4.77 -16.60 28.69
C LEU A 196 -4.74 -15.71 27.45
N PHE A 197 -4.29 -14.47 27.65
CA PHE A 197 -4.06 -13.51 26.58
C PHE A 197 -2.59 -13.49 26.23
N LEU A 198 -2.27 -13.81 24.99
CA LEU A 198 -0.92 -13.78 24.44
C LEU A 198 -0.69 -12.50 23.61
N PRO A 199 0.47 -11.85 23.71
CA PRO A 199 0.80 -10.77 22.79
C PRO A 199 1.00 -11.30 21.37
N PRO A 200 0.82 -10.43 20.34
CA PRO A 200 1.15 -10.80 18.97
C PRO A 200 2.61 -11.29 18.85
N GLY A 201 2.82 -12.42 18.18
CA GLY A 201 4.15 -12.96 17.94
C GLY A 201 4.80 -13.69 19.13
N TYR A 202 4.02 -13.99 20.15
CA TYR A 202 4.49 -14.77 21.32
C TYR A 202 4.76 -16.22 20.98
#